data_d4943e04a78f3358b5a392e98dd15529
#
_entry.id   d4943e04a78f3358b5a392e98dd15529
#
_cell.length_a   1.000
_cell.length_b   1.000
_cell.length_c   1.000
_cell.angle_alpha   90.00
_cell.angle_beta   90.00
_cell.angle_gamma   90.00
#
_symmetry.space_group_name_H-M   'P 1'
#
loop_
_entity.id
_entity.type
_entity.pdbx_description
1 polymer ?
#
loop_
_entity_poly.entity_id
_entity_poly.type
_entity_poly.pdbx_seq_one_letter_code
_entity_poly.pdbx_strand_id
1 'polypeptide(L)'
;FNLIFAFVLSLVLWGVGREIIKTTQVDYVAEEIVNAEGKQVAGPAFEAGLQAGDTVLRVDGQRVGDWMQLNNAIMTGTGRTEDGRAEAKVEVLRDEELLELTVYPVLISSEKYRTLGVDPGVDLVVTDVQKNMPAFAAGLAAGDVLLELDGRQIESSSFLSIYLSKHQGGPIDLTVLREGEPLTLPIEPKIAAGESTPRFGFAYTYQAEMERVHYNPIEQIYIFANTMRMTLKALVHVDSDVGLNDMSGPVGIVHGLSRMARFGAIDLLWFLALINVNLAIFNLLPIPVLDGGHMLFATISKITGRPLPISLMEKVQGAFMVLLLGMVLYITFFDVGRVGRDMGLIEDKPAAAVKQEEPDTTP
;
A
#
# COMPACT_ATOMS: atom_id res chain seq x y z
N PHE A 1 7.77 -20.99 19.27
CA PHE A 1 6.83 -21.68 18.37
C PHE A 1 6.67 -20.92 17.05
N ASN A 2 6.27 -19.64 17.08
CA ASN A 2 5.90 -18.85 15.90
C ASN A 2 7.01 -18.77 14.83
N LEU A 3 8.28 -18.57 15.25
CA LEU A 3 9.41 -18.52 14.31
C LEU A 3 9.67 -19.89 13.63
N ILE A 4 9.51 -20.99 14.36
CA ILE A 4 9.65 -22.34 13.79
C ILE A 4 8.53 -22.60 12.80
N PHE A 5 7.30 -22.23 13.14
CA PHE A 5 6.16 -22.38 12.25
C PHE A 5 6.30 -21.52 10.97
N ALA A 6 6.73 -20.27 11.12
CA ALA A 6 7.04 -19.40 9.97
C ALA A 6 8.13 -20.03 9.08
N PHE A 7 9.17 -20.62 9.67
CA PHE A 7 10.22 -21.28 8.92
C PHE A 7 9.70 -22.49 8.12
N VAL A 8 8.81 -23.30 8.71
CA VAL A 8 8.17 -24.43 8.01
C VAL A 8 7.32 -23.93 6.85
N LEU A 9 6.53 -22.88 7.05
CA LEU A 9 5.75 -22.26 5.96
C LEU A 9 6.69 -21.72 4.86
N SER A 10 7.78 -21.08 5.24
CA SER A 10 8.80 -20.56 4.30
C SER A 10 9.48 -21.68 3.50
N LEU A 11 9.66 -22.88 4.06
CA LEU A 11 10.14 -24.04 3.31
C LEU A 11 9.16 -24.47 2.21
N VAL A 12 7.86 -24.46 2.51
CA VAL A 12 6.83 -24.78 1.52
C VAL A 12 6.82 -23.73 0.40
N LEU A 13 6.86 -22.45 0.76
CA LEU A 13 6.91 -21.34 -0.19
C LEU A 13 8.15 -21.36 -1.06
N TRP A 14 9.30 -21.75 -0.51
CA TRP A 14 10.53 -21.92 -1.28
C TRP A 14 10.41 -23.05 -2.32
N GLY A 15 9.76 -24.17 -1.96
CA GLY A 15 9.57 -25.29 -2.87
C GLY A 15 8.61 -24.98 -4.02
N VAL A 16 7.50 -24.27 -3.72
CA VAL A 16 6.45 -23.97 -4.71
C VAL A 16 6.74 -22.70 -5.51
N GLY A 17 7.41 -21.74 -4.90
CA GLY A 17 7.59 -20.38 -5.42
C GLY A 17 6.35 -19.51 -5.25
N ARG A 18 6.53 -18.19 -5.31
CA ARG A 18 5.46 -17.19 -5.28
C ARG A 18 5.60 -16.25 -6.47
N GLU A 19 4.50 -15.92 -7.10
CA GLU A 19 4.47 -14.92 -8.18
C GLU A 19 4.44 -13.52 -7.58
N ILE A 20 5.38 -12.68 -8.00
CA ILE A 20 5.52 -11.28 -7.55
C ILE A 20 5.95 -10.40 -8.71
N ILE A 21 5.67 -9.11 -8.59
CA ILE A 21 6.27 -8.08 -9.46
C ILE A 21 7.73 -7.90 -9.00
N LYS A 22 8.65 -8.60 -9.68
CA LYS A 22 10.06 -8.71 -9.28
C LYS A 22 10.85 -7.45 -9.61
N THR A 23 10.41 -6.71 -10.63
CA THR A 23 11.09 -5.48 -11.04
C THR A 23 10.98 -4.36 -10.00
N THR A 24 11.95 -3.45 -10.01
CA THR A 24 11.90 -2.12 -9.40
C THR A 24 12.07 -1.05 -10.48
N GLN A 25 11.98 -1.45 -11.75
CA GLN A 25 11.95 -0.54 -12.88
C GLN A 25 10.62 0.20 -12.87
N VAL A 26 10.71 1.49 -13.05
CA VAL A 26 9.56 2.40 -13.16
C VAL A 26 9.20 2.49 -14.63
N ASP A 27 8.01 2.05 -15.00
CA ASP A 27 7.54 2.16 -16.38
C ASP A 27 6.57 3.34 -16.57
N TYR A 28 5.99 3.81 -15.45
CA TYR A 28 5.14 4.99 -15.46
C TYR A 28 5.48 5.96 -14.33
N VAL A 29 5.52 7.26 -14.65
CA VAL A 29 5.69 8.38 -13.71
C VAL A 29 4.51 9.33 -13.88
N ALA A 30 3.67 9.44 -12.88
CA ALA A 30 2.49 10.29 -12.90
C ALA A 30 2.88 11.78 -12.91
N GLU A 31 2.46 12.53 -13.94
CA GLU A 31 2.63 13.98 -13.96
C GLU A 31 1.79 14.68 -12.89
N GLU A 32 0.59 14.14 -12.63
CA GLU A 32 -0.35 14.64 -11.63
C GLU A 32 -0.96 13.47 -10.86
N ILE A 33 -1.22 13.67 -9.57
CA ILE A 33 -1.90 12.68 -8.70
C ILE A 33 -2.93 13.37 -7.82
N VAL A 34 -3.90 12.61 -7.31
CA VAL A 34 -4.88 13.12 -6.35
C VAL A 34 -4.40 12.80 -4.94
N ASN A 35 -4.16 13.83 -4.14
CA ASN A 35 -3.71 13.68 -2.76
C ASN A 35 -4.85 13.25 -1.81
N ALA A 36 -4.52 12.97 -0.55
CA ALA A 36 -5.48 12.53 0.48
C ALA A 36 -6.58 13.58 0.79
N GLU A 37 -6.40 14.82 0.37
CA GLU A 37 -7.40 15.90 0.49
C GLU A 37 -8.34 15.98 -0.73
N GLY A 38 -8.16 15.10 -1.71
CA GLY A 38 -8.90 15.11 -2.97
C GLY A 38 -8.45 16.18 -3.95
N LYS A 39 -7.32 16.85 -3.71
CA LYS A 39 -6.74 17.86 -4.59
C LYS A 39 -5.79 17.22 -5.59
N GLN A 40 -5.84 17.71 -6.83
CA GLN A 40 -4.88 17.37 -7.85
C GLN A 40 -3.58 18.13 -7.58
N VAL A 41 -2.46 17.41 -7.50
CA VAL A 41 -1.13 17.95 -7.25
C VAL A 41 -0.14 17.34 -8.25
N ALA A 42 0.99 18.02 -8.48
CA ALA A 42 2.05 17.48 -9.31
C ALA A 42 2.58 16.15 -8.75
N GLY A 43 2.93 15.23 -9.64
CA GLY A 43 3.51 13.94 -9.26
C GLY A 43 4.89 14.10 -8.62
N PRO A 44 5.12 13.57 -7.42
CA PRO A 44 6.37 13.76 -6.69
C PRO A 44 7.60 13.27 -7.46
N ALA A 45 7.52 12.09 -8.07
CA ALA A 45 8.59 11.52 -8.86
C ALA A 45 8.85 12.32 -10.13
N PHE A 46 7.78 12.80 -10.79
CA PHE A 46 7.87 13.65 -11.98
C PHE A 46 8.59 14.98 -11.66
N GLU A 47 8.21 15.66 -10.57
CA GLU A 47 8.89 16.90 -10.12
C GLU A 47 10.38 16.67 -9.80
N ALA A 48 10.72 15.48 -9.25
CA ALA A 48 12.10 15.13 -8.93
C ALA A 48 12.92 14.70 -10.15
N GLY A 49 12.31 14.60 -11.33
CA GLY A 49 12.99 14.21 -12.57
C GLY A 49 13.22 12.70 -12.70
N LEU A 50 12.46 11.87 -11.96
CA LEU A 50 12.42 10.42 -12.17
C LEU A 50 11.71 10.14 -13.49
N GLN A 51 12.18 9.16 -14.27
CA GLN A 51 11.72 8.88 -15.62
C GLN A 51 11.30 7.41 -15.78
N ALA A 52 10.43 7.14 -16.73
CA ALA A 52 10.17 5.78 -17.18
C ALA A 52 11.48 5.14 -17.69
N GLY A 53 11.72 3.89 -17.32
CA GLY A 53 12.96 3.16 -17.56
C GLY A 53 13.95 3.18 -16.38
N ASP A 54 13.83 4.11 -15.42
CA ASP A 54 14.65 4.12 -14.22
C ASP A 54 14.43 2.87 -13.38
N THR A 55 15.52 2.26 -12.91
CA THR A 55 15.44 1.14 -11.95
C THR A 55 15.78 1.64 -10.56
N VAL A 56 14.83 1.60 -9.64
CA VAL A 56 15.07 2.01 -8.24
C VAL A 56 15.89 0.96 -7.52
N LEU A 57 17.05 1.36 -7.00
CA LEU A 57 17.95 0.47 -6.26
C LEU A 57 17.80 0.64 -4.74
N ARG A 58 17.59 1.88 -4.27
CA ARG A 58 17.44 2.18 -2.85
C ARG A 58 16.47 3.34 -2.61
N VAL A 59 15.82 3.29 -1.44
CA VAL A 59 15.03 4.39 -0.87
C VAL A 59 15.54 4.64 0.55
N ASP A 60 15.94 5.88 0.86
CA ASP A 60 16.53 6.29 2.15
C ASP A 60 17.70 5.38 2.59
N GLY A 61 18.57 5.00 1.62
CA GLY A 61 19.71 4.10 1.80
C GLY A 61 19.33 2.62 1.93
N GLN A 62 18.05 2.28 1.97
CA GLN A 62 17.59 0.91 2.06
C GLN A 62 17.44 0.28 0.67
N ARG A 63 18.11 -0.84 0.44
CA ARG A 63 18.02 -1.59 -0.81
C ARG A 63 16.61 -2.18 -0.99
N VAL A 64 16.09 -2.04 -2.20
CA VAL A 64 14.81 -2.62 -2.65
C VAL A 64 15.08 -3.61 -3.79
N GLY A 65 14.40 -4.74 -3.79
CA GLY A 65 14.64 -5.83 -4.74
C GLY A 65 13.39 -6.30 -5.49
N ASP A 66 12.24 -5.75 -5.15
CA ASP A 66 10.96 -5.96 -5.81
C ASP A 66 10.01 -4.80 -5.53
N TRP A 67 8.89 -4.77 -6.24
CA TRP A 67 7.92 -3.66 -6.15
C TRP A 67 7.29 -3.51 -4.76
N MET A 68 7.07 -4.62 -4.07
CA MET A 68 6.51 -4.59 -2.72
C MET A 68 7.49 -3.96 -1.72
N GLN A 69 8.80 -4.31 -1.82
CA GLN A 69 9.83 -3.71 -0.98
C GLN A 69 9.99 -2.21 -1.26
N LEU A 70 9.91 -1.81 -2.53
CA LEU A 70 9.92 -0.40 -2.94
C LEU A 70 8.77 0.37 -2.27
N ASN A 71 7.53 -0.10 -2.43
CA ASN A 71 6.36 0.53 -1.83
C ASN A 71 6.46 0.59 -0.29
N ASN A 72 6.89 -0.50 0.35
CA ASN A 72 7.06 -0.53 1.81
C ASN A 72 8.11 0.51 2.28
N ALA A 73 9.23 0.66 1.54
CA ALA A 73 10.26 1.64 1.88
C ALA A 73 9.72 3.08 1.79
N ILE A 74 8.91 3.39 0.76
CA ILE A 74 8.27 4.70 0.59
C ILE A 74 7.24 4.95 1.71
N MET A 75 6.33 4.01 1.94
CA MET A 75 5.25 4.14 2.92
C MET A 75 5.76 4.31 4.35
N THR A 76 6.85 3.62 4.71
CA THR A 76 7.45 3.67 6.05
C THR A 76 8.58 4.69 6.17
N GLY A 77 8.82 5.49 5.14
CA GLY A 77 9.82 6.56 5.13
C GLY A 77 9.58 7.57 6.26
N THR A 78 10.66 8.05 6.88
CA THR A 78 10.62 9.01 7.99
C THR A 78 11.35 10.31 7.67
N GLY A 79 11.90 10.45 6.45
CA GLY A 79 12.59 11.65 6.02
C GLY A 79 11.64 12.86 5.96
N ARG A 80 12.16 14.02 6.43
CA ARG A 80 11.48 15.31 6.32
C ARG A 80 12.50 16.42 6.12
N THR A 81 12.07 17.45 5.42
CA THR A 81 12.77 18.72 5.31
C THR A 81 12.65 19.53 6.61
N GLU A 82 13.41 20.61 6.76
CA GLU A 82 13.35 21.49 7.94
C GLU A 82 11.97 22.13 8.15
N ASP A 83 11.21 22.35 7.08
CA ASP A 83 9.83 22.87 7.11
C ASP A 83 8.77 21.76 7.31
N GLY A 84 9.19 20.51 7.52
CA GLY A 84 8.32 19.38 7.87
C GLY A 84 7.68 18.67 6.68
N ARG A 85 8.03 18.99 5.41
CA ARG A 85 7.58 18.29 4.22
C ARG A 85 8.20 16.89 4.17
N ALA A 86 7.43 15.86 3.79
CA ALA A 86 7.97 14.52 3.59
C ALA A 86 9.08 14.54 2.53
N GLU A 87 10.18 13.83 2.79
CA GLU A 87 11.34 13.72 1.91
C GLU A 87 11.77 12.25 1.81
N ALA A 88 12.19 11.82 0.63
CA ALA A 88 12.79 10.51 0.39
C ALA A 88 13.98 10.67 -0.57
N LYS A 89 15.10 10.00 -0.26
CA LYS A 89 16.25 9.90 -1.15
C LYS A 89 16.14 8.60 -1.94
N VAL A 90 16.08 8.72 -3.26
CA VAL A 90 15.89 7.58 -4.16
C VAL A 90 17.13 7.45 -5.04
N GLU A 91 17.83 6.32 -4.90
CA GLU A 91 18.93 5.95 -5.78
C GLU A 91 18.38 5.15 -6.96
N VAL A 92 18.60 5.64 -8.17
CA VAL A 92 18.14 4.99 -9.40
C VAL A 92 19.30 4.69 -10.34
N LEU A 93 19.14 3.65 -11.15
CA LEU A 93 19.99 3.33 -12.28
C LEU A 93 19.28 3.77 -13.56
N ARG A 94 19.85 4.73 -14.29
CA ARG A 94 19.39 5.24 -15.59
C ARG A 94 20.54 5.12 -16.58
N ASP A 95 20.34 4.45 -17.72
CA ASP A 95 21.34 4.30 -18.79
C ASP A 95 22.73 3.88 -18.27
N GLU A 96 22.77 2.94 -17.31
CA GLU A 96 23.97 2.45 -16.60
C GLU A 96 24.62 3.49 -15.66
N GLU A 97 24.02 4.68 -15.48
CA GLU A 97 24.49 5.71 -14.56
C GLU A 97 23.68 5.68 -13.24
N LEU A 98 24.40 5.80 -12.11
CA LEU A 98 23.77 5.87 -10.78
C LEU A 98 23.42 7.32 -10.45
N LEU A 99 22.16 7.59 -10.21
CA LEU A 99 21.65 8.92 -9.85
C LEU A 99 21.00 8.86 -8.47
N GLU A 100 21.19 9.91 -7.66
CA GLU A 100 20.46 10.12 -6.41
C GLU A 100 19.46 11.27 -6.61
N LEU A 101 18.18 10.99 -6.43
CA LEU A 101 17.09 11.95 -6.56
C LEU A 101 16.48 12.21 -5.18
N THR A 102 16.22 13.48 -4.88
CA THR A 102 15.42 13.86 -3.70
C THR A 102 13.97 14.02 -4.14
N VAL A 103 13.10 13.18 -3.64
CA VAL A 103 11.67 13.16 -3.96
C VAL A 103 10.90 13.61 -2.72
N TYR A 104 9.80 14.34 -2.91
CA TYR A 104 8.93 14.81 -1.84
C TYR A 104 7.59 14.05 -1.89
N PRO A 105 7.50 12.88 -1.27
CA PRO A 105 6.28 12.06 -1.31
C PRO A 105 5.06 12.83 -0.85
N VAL A 106 3.90 12.53 -1.43
CA VAL A 106 2.62 13.04 -0.98
C VAL A 106 1.78 11.93 -0.38
N LEU A 107 0.84 12.32 0.49
CA LEU A 107 -0.11 11.38 1.09
C LEU A 107 -1.29 11.20 0.14
N ILE A 108 -1.66 9.96 -0.15
CA ILE A 108 -2.82 9.61 -0.96
C ILE A 108 -3.81 8.75 -0.17
N SER A 109 -5.04 8.62 -0.68
CA SER A 109 -6.15 7.89 -0.10
C SER A 109 -6.60 8.37 1.29
N SER A 110 -7.73 7.85 1.76
CA SER A 110 -8.24 8.08 3.12
C SER A 110 -7.31 7.56 4.22
N GLU A 111 -6.42 6.62 3.89
CA GLU A 111 -5.45 6.03 4.81
C GLU A 111 -4.14 6.81 4.90
N LYS A 112 -3.97 7.84 4.09
CA LYS A 112 -2.85 8.80 4.15
C LYS A 112 -1.46 8.15 4.07
N TYR A 113 -1.25 7.20 3.17
CA TYR A 113 0.08 6.65 2.95
C TYR A 113 0.87 7.42 1.89
N ARG A 114 2.20 7.42 2.05
CA ARG A 114 3.14 8.09 1.13
C ARG A 114 3.18 7.39 -0.22
N THR A 115 3.21 8.18 -1.30
CA THR A 115 3.49 7.70 -2.66
C THR A 115 4.47 8.63 -3.38
N LEU A 116 5.20 8.07 -4.34
CA LEU A 116 5.99 8.82 -5.30
C LEU A 116 5.22 9.12 -6.60
N GLY A 117 4.10 8.45 -6.83
CA GLY A 117 3.37 8.55 -8.10
C GLY A 117 4.07 7.79 -9.23
N VAL A 118 4.57 6.60 -8.93
CA VAL A 118 5.21 5.69 -9.89
C VAL A 118 4.49 4.35 -9.91
N ASP A 119 4.47 3.70 -11.07
CA ASP A 119 3.93 2.35 -11.24
C ASP A 119 4.91 1.46 -12.02
N PRO A 120 4.93 0.15 -11.79
CA PRO A 120 5.56 -0.81 -12.68
C PRO A 120 4.70 -0.93 -13.94
N GLY A 121 5.22 -1.34 -15.04
CA GLY A 121 4.42 -1.66 -16.23
C GLY A 121 3.31 -2.64 -15.88
N VAL A 122 2.08 -2.17 -15.90
CA VAL A 122 0.90 -2.98 -15.59
C VAL A 122 -0.16 -2.75 -16.65
N ASP A 123 -0.64 -3.84 -17.21
CA ASP A 123 -1.81 -3.83 -18.07
C ASP A 123 -3.08 -3.67 -17.21
N LEU A 124 -3.99 -2.83 -17.63
CA LEU A 124 -5.33 -2.74 -17.05
C LEU A 124 -6.26 -3.66 -17.81
N VAL A 125 -6.63 -4.79 -17.21
CA VAL A 125 -7.49 -5.80 -17.85
C VAL A 125 -8.91 -5.69 -17.31
N VAL A 126 -9.88 -5.55 -18.22
CA VAL A 126 -11.30 -5.48 -17.89
C VAL A 126 -11.76 -6.81 -17.28
N THR A 127 -12.35 -6.77 -16.09
CA THR A 127 -12.86 -7.97 -15.38
C THR A 127 -14.37 -8.10 -15.46
N ASP A 128 -15.10 -7.00 -15.50
CA ASP A 128 -16.56 -6.97 -15.57
C ASP A 128 -17.06 -5.72 -16.28
N VAL A 129 -18.20 -5.84 -16.98
CA VAL A 129 -18.82 -4.72 -17.69
C VAL A 129 -20.29 -4.64 -17.31
N GLN A 130 -20.70 -3.51 -16.74
CA GLN A 130 -22.07 -3.27 -16.26
C GLN A 130 -23.04 -3.10 -17.43
N LYS A 131 -24.06 -3.98 -17.52
CA LYS A 131 -25.01 -4.07 -18.67
C LYS A 131 -25.77 -2.76 -19.00
N ASN A 132 -25.94 -1.86 -18.05
CA ASN A 132 -26.71 -0.62 -18.25
C ASN A 132 -25.82 0.62 -18.45
N MET A 133 -24.51 0.41 -18.60
CA MET A 133 -23.52 1.47 -18.69
C MET A 133 -22.92 1.59 -20.11
N PRO A 134 -22.31 2.74 -20.44
CA PRO A 134 -21.81 3.03 -21.78
C PRO A 134 -20.81 2.02 -22.34
N ALA A 135 -19.93 1.50 -21.51
CA ALA A 135 -18.92 0.50 -21.93
C ALA A 135 -19.55 -0.76 -22.51
N PHE A 136 -20.66 -1.23 -21.93
CA PHE A 136 -21.39 -2.39 -22.45
C PHE A 136 -22.02 -2.09 -23.82
N ALA A 137 -22.61 -0.91 -23.97
CA ALA A 137 -23.22 -0.49 -25.23
C ALA A 137 -22.18 -0.33 -26.37
N ALA A 138 -20.96 0.08 -26.03
CA ALA A 138 -19.84 0.19 -26.95
C ALA A 138 -19.20 -1.17 -27.30
N GLY A 139 -19.57 -2.25 -26.60
CA GLY A 139 -19.07 -3.59 -26.86
C GLY A 139 -17.77 -3.93 -26.12
N LEU A 140 -17.41 -3.19 -25.06
CA LEU A 140 -16.31 -3.57 -24.17
C LEU A 140 -16.63 -4.91 -23.52
N ALA A 141 -15.63 -5.80 -23.38
CA ALA A 141 -15.78 -7.13 -22.83
C ALA A 141 -14.74 -7.43 -21.72
N ALA A 142 -15.08 -8.39 -20.86
CA ALA A 142 -14.10 -8.91 -19.92
C ALA A 142 -12.95 -9.61 -20.67
N GLY A 143 -11.72 -9.38 -20.23
CA GLY A 143 -10.50 -9.83 -20.90
C GLY A 143 -9.86 -8.79 -21.83
N ASP A 144 -10.54 -7.70 -22.15
CA ASP A 144 -9.94 -6.60 -22.90
C ASP A 144 -8.84 -5.92 -22.08
N VAL A 145 -7.69 -5.65 -22.70
CA VAL A 145 -6.61 -4.88 -22.11
C VAL A 145 -6.74 -3.43 -22.56
N LEU A 146 -6.80 -2.50 -21.64
CA LEU A 146 -6.92 -1.07 -21.96
C LEU A 146 -5.57 -0.54 -22.49
N LEU A 147 -5.55 0.06 -23.67
CA LEU A 147 -4.34 0.59 -24.28
C LEU A 147 -4.32 2.13 -24.29
N GLU A 148 -5.35 2.76 -24.85
CA GLU A 148 -5.36 4.20 -25.11
C GLU A 148 -6.73 4.82 -24.89
N LEU A 149 -6.75 6.12 -24.49
CA LEU A 149 -7.90 7.01 -24.52
C LEU A 149 -7.60 8.18 -25.45
N ASP A 150 -8.39 8.33 -26.51
CA ASP A 150 -8.20 9.38 -27.53
C ASP A 150 -6.75 9.46 -28.06
N GLY A 151 -6.14 8.28 -28.28
CA GLY A 151 -4.74 8.14 -28.75
C GLY A 151 -3.67 8.41 -27.69
N ARG A 152 -4.04 8.58 -26.43
CA ARG A 152 -3.11 8.72 -25.31
C ARG A 152 -3.03 7.38 -24.56
N GLN A 153 -1.85 6.86 -24.37
CA GLN A 153 -1.63 5.58 -23.69
C GLN A 153 -2.15 5.59 -22.25
N ILE A 154 -2.84 4.52 -21.86
CA ILE A 154 -3.34 4.32 -20.50
C ILE A 154 -2.25 3.61 -19.70
N GLU A 155 -1.40 4.35 -19.04
CA GLU A 155 -0.26 3.83 -18.30
C GLU A 155 -0.60 3.55 -16.82
N SER A 156 -1.75 4.07 -16.34
CA SER A 156 -2.19 3.86 -14.96
C SER A 156 -3.70 4.06 -14.79
N SER A 157 -4.26 3.53 -13.69
CA SER A 157 -5.65 3.82 -13.32
C SER A 157 -5.87 5.27 -12.90
N SER A 158 -4.83 5.93 -12.37
CA SER A 158 -4.87 7.34 -12.02
C SER A 158 -5.07 8.19 -13.27
N PHE A 159 -4.37 7.87 -14.37
CA PHE A 159 -4.57 8.52 -15.66
C PHE A 159 -6.03 8.42 -16.12
N LEU A 160 -6.61 7.21 -16.07
CA LEU A 160 -8.01 6.98 -16.44
C LEU A 160 -8.97 7.86 -15.62
N SER A 161 -8.78 7.92 -14.31
CA SER A 161 -9.63 8.72 -13.41
C SER A 161 -9.48 10.21 -13.64
N ILE A 162 -8.27 10.71 -13.81
CA ILE A 162 -7.96 12.12 -14.08
C ILE A 162 -8.51 12.52 -15.44
N TYR A 163 -8.33 11.68 -16.47
CA TYR A 163 -8.83 11.92 -17.81
C TYR A 163 -10.34 12.10 -17.80
N LEU A 164 -11.07 11.17 -17.17
CA LEU A 164 -12.52 11.25 -17.04
C LEU A 164 -13.00 12.47 -16.26
N SER A 165 -12.29 12.85 -15.19
CA SER A 165 -12.65 14.02 -14.39
C SER A 165 -12.51 15.34 -15.15
N LYS A 166 -11.58 15.42 -16.10
CA LYS A 166 -11.34 16.60 -16.97
C LYS A 166 -12.21 16.60 -18.24
N HIS A 167 -12.84 15.47 -18.55
CA HIS A 167 -13.62 15.33 -19.78
C HIS A 167 -14.92 16.14 -19.73
N GLN A 168 -15.11 17.04 -20.70
CA GLN A 168 -16.24 17.98 -20.73
C GLN A 168 -17.49 17.46 -21.49
N GLY A 169 -17.51 16.16 -21.85
CA GLY A 169 -18.61 15.51 -22.56
C GLY A 169 -18.27 15.13 -24.01
N GLY A 170 -19.08 14.25 -24.57
CA GLY A 170 -18.87 13.66 -25.89
C GLY A 170 -18.24 12.24 -25.82
N PRO A 171 -18.16 11.54 -26.94
CA PRO A 171 -17.54 10.22 -27.00
C PRO A 171 -16.03 10.33 -26.82
N ILE A 172 -15.47 9.32 -26.16
CA ILE A 172 -14.04 9.07 -25.99
C ILE A 172 -13.69 7.80 -26.75
N ASP A 173 -12.65 7.83 -27.54
CA ASP A 173 -12.16 6.65 -28.26
C ASP A 173 -11.28 5.82 -27.32
N LEU A 174 -11.84 4.72 -26.79
CA LEU A 174 -11.10 3.74 -25.99
C LEU A 174 -10.53 2.67 -26.89
N THR A 175 -9.20 2.59 -27.01
CA THR A 175 -8.51 1.51 -27.71
C THR A 175 -8.15 0.41 -26.71
N VAL A 176 -8.53 -0.82 -27.02
CA VAL A 176 -8.26 -2.01 -26.21
C VAL A 176 -7.55 -3.06 -27.05
N LEU A 177 -6.79 -3.95 -26.41
CA LEU A 177 -6.26 -5.16 -27.01
C LEU A 177 -7.22 -6.31 -26.71
N ARG A 178 -7.81 -6.90 -27.74
CA ARG A 178 -8.70 -8.06 -27.64
C ARG A 178 -8.14 -9.20 -28.49
N GLU A 179 -7.85 -10.34 -27.87
CA GLU A 179 -7.29 -11.52 -28.55
C GLU A 179 -6.00 -11.21 -29.34
N GLY A 180 -5.22 -10.22 -28.89
CA GLY A 180 -3.97 -9.80 -29.54
C GLY A 180 -4.14 -8.75 -30.64
N GLU A 181 -5.37 -8.29 -30.94
CA GLU A 181 -5.64 -7.28 -31.96
C GLU A 181 -6.17 -5.98 -31.31
N PRO A 182 -5.68 -4.80 -31.73
CA PRO A 182 -6.19 -3.52 -31.21
C PRO A 182 -7.60 -3.24 -31.77
N LEU A 183 -8.49 -2.84 -30.88
CA LEU A 183 -9.89 -2.49 -31.20
C LEU A 183 -10.24 -1.14 -30.55
N THR A 184 -10.66 -0.17 -31.34
CA THR A 184 -11.10 1.14 -30.84
C THR A 184 -12.61 1.16 -30.71
N LEU A 185 -13.09 1.53 -29.51
CA LEU A 185 -14.49 1.59 -29.13
C LEU A 185 -14.84 3.04 -28.73
N PRO A 186 -15.77 3.70 -29.46
CA PRO A 186 -16.26 5.01 -29.04
C PRO A 186 -17.22 4.84 -27.86
N ILE A 187 -16.88 5.43 -26.70
CA ILE A 187 -17.67 5.34 -25.47
C ILE A 187 -18.01 6.73 -24.99
N GLU A 188 -19.28 7.03 -24.80
CA GLU A 188 -19.74 8.30 -24.19
C GLU A 188 -19.95 8.10 -22.69
N PRO A 189 -19.05 8.66 -21.82
CA PRO A 189 -19.13 8.48 -20.37
C PRO A 189 -20.44 9.07 -19.83
N LYS A 190 -21.01 8.44 -18.79
CA LYS A 190 -22.21 8.92 -18.12
C LYS A 190 -21.94 9.28 -16.68
N ILE A 191 -22.56 10.35 -16.21
CA ILE A 191 -22.60 10.70 -14.80
C ILE A 191 -23.79 9.95 -14.18
N ALA A 192 -23.52 9.05 -13.24
CA ALA A 192 -24.55 8.33 -12.52
C ALA A 192 -25.30 9.26 -11.55
N ALA A 193 -26.55 8.94 -11.24
CA ALA A 193 -27.36 9.75 -10.34
C ALA A 193 -26.71 9.84 -8.94
N GLY A 194 -26.38 11.06 -8.51
CA GLY A 194 -25.70 11.33 -7.23
C GLY A 194 -24.18 11.37 -7.30
N GLU A 195 -23.56 11.18 -8.48
CA GLU A 195 -22.11 11.28 -8.69
C GLU A 195 -21.75 12.57 -9.42
N SER A 196 -20.51 13.02 -9.24
CA SER A 196 -19.96 14.20 -9.94
C SER A 196 -18.99 13.84 -11.05
N THR A 197 -18.53 12.58 -11.11
CA THR A 197 -17.53 12.14 -12.08
C THR A 197 -18.13 11.21 -13.12
N PRO A 198 -17.85 11.45 -14.43
CA PRO A 198 -18.30 10.55 -15.48
C PRO A 198 -17.70 9.15 -15.34
N ARG A 199 -18.46 8.12 -15.72
CA ARG A 199 -17.99 6.71 -15.68
C ARG A 199 -18.32 5.99 -16.97
N PHE A 200 -17.49 5.02 -17.32
CA PHE A 200 -17.73 4.08 -18.40
C PHE A 200 -18.58 2.89 -17.98
N GLY A 201 -18.46 2.45 -16.71
CA GLY A 201 -19.22 1.33 -16.15
C GLY A 201 -18.57 -0.02 -16.40
N PHE A 202 -17.28 -0.14 -16.15
CA PHE A 202 -16.56 -1.41 -16.11
C PHE A 202 -15.65 -1.49 -14.87
N ALA A 203 -15.30 -2.70 -14.48
CA ALA A 203 -14.28 -3.00 -13.51
C ALA A 203 -13.05 -3.55 -14.21
N TYR A 204 -11.88 -3.29 -13.67
CA TYR A 204 -10.60 -3.78 -14.18
C TYR A 204 -9.72 -4.29 -13.05
N THR A 205 -8.72 -5.08 -13.41
CA THR A 205 -7.64 -5.50 -12.52
C THR A 205 -6.31 -5.14 -13.13
N TYR A 206 -5.29 -5.04 -12.31
CA TYR A 206 -3.92 -4.88 -12.76
C TYR A 206 -3.34 -6.24 -13.13
N GLN A 207 -2.78 -6.36 -14.31
CA GLN A 207 -2.01 -7.50 -14.76
C GLN A 207 -0.57 -7.02 -15.00
N ALA A 208 0.30 -7.27 -14.03
CA ALA A 208 1.72 -7.03 -14.15
C ALA A 208 2.43 -8.29 -14.66
N GLU A 209 3.60 -8.10 -15.26
CA GLU A 209 4.50 -9.21 -15.49
C GLU A 209 4.97 -9.76 -14.14
N MET A 210 4.51 -10.97 -13.81
CA MET A 210 4.84 -11.64 -12.57
C MET A 210 5.93 -12.67 -12.79
N GLU A 211 6.97 -12.61 -11.97
CA GLU A 211 8.02 -13.61 -11.93
C GLU A 211 7.79 -14.56 -10.74
N ARG A 212 7.93 -15.86 -10.99
CA ARG A 212 7.88 -16.86 -9.92
C ARG A 212 9.22 -16.93 -9.22
N VAL A 213 9.27 -16.40 -8.00
CA VAL A 213 10.48 -16.35 -7.18
C VAL A 213 10.49 -17.44 -6.10
N HIS A 214 11.68 -17.98 -5.84
CA HIS A 214 11.94 -19.01 -4.85
C HIS A 214 12.90 -18.45 -3.79
N TYR A 215 12.43 -17.52 -2.95
CA TYR A 215 13.23 -17.03 -1.84
C TYR A 215 13.50 -18.16 -0.84
N ASN A 216 14.75 -18.34 -0.43
CA ASN A 216 15.05 -19.32 0.60
C ASN A 216 14.42 -18.91 1.96
N PRO A 217 14.17 -19.87 2.89
CA PRO A 217 13.45 -19.58 4.13
C PRO A 217 14.11 -18.50 5.01
N ILE A 218 15.44 -18.42 5.01
CA ILE A 218 16.17 -17.42 5.80
C ILE A 218 15.97 -16.04 5.19
N GLU A 219 16.04 -15.93 3.88
CA GLU A 219 15.80 -14.69 3.14
C GLU A 219 14.36 -14.21 3.34
N GLN A 220 13.36 -15.11 3.26
CA GLN A 220 11.96 -14.76 3.52
C GLN A 220 11.75 -14.20 4.92
N ILE A 221 12.30 -14.90 5.95
CA ILE A 221 12.22 -14.44 7.34
C ILE A 221 12.93 -13.09 7.51
N TYR A 222 14.06 -12.89 6.84
CA TYR A 222 14.77 -11.60 6.85
C TYR A 222 13.91 -10.48 6.24
N ILE A 223 13.27 -10.72 5.09
CA ILE A 223 12.36 -9.75 4.45
C ILE A 223 11.23 -9.37 5.42
N PHE A 224 10.56 -10.36 6.03
CA PHE A 224 9.48 -10.10 6.99
C PHE A 224 9.97 -9.34 8.23
N ALA A 225 11.10 -9.76 8.80
CA ALA A 225 11.67 -9.08 9.96
C ALA A 225 12.11 -7.65 9.64
N ASN A 226 12.67 -7.42 8.44
CA ASN A 226 13.06 -6.09 8.01
C ASN A 226 11.84 -5.18 7.79
N THR A 227 10.78 -5.68 7.14
CA THR A 227 9.51 -4.96 7.00
C THR A 227 8.95 -4.57 8.37
N MET A 228 8.91 -5.52 9.31
CA MET A 228 8.47 -5.25 10.68
C MET A 228 9.33 -4.21 11.39
N ARG A 229 10.65 -4.28 11.24
CA ARG A 229 11.61 -3.29 11.79
C ARG A 229 11.33 -1.89 11.24
N MET A 230 11.04 -1.77 9.93
CA MET A 230 10.71 -0.50 9.28
C MET A 230 9.40 0.07 9.84
N THR A 231 8.37 -0.76 9.91
CA THR A 231 7.06 -0.37 10.46
C THR A 231 7.19 0.08 11.93
N LEU A 232 7.92 -0.66 12.76
CA LEU A 232 8.16 -0.26 14.16
C LEU A 232 8.96 1.04 14.26
N LYS A 233 9.98 1.21 13.40
CA LYS A 233 10.73 2.47 13.33
C LYS A 233 9.81 3.63 12.95
N ALA A 234 8.99 3.46 11.91
CA ALA A 234 8.03 4.47 11.47
C ALA A 234 7.03 4.80 12.60
N LEU A 235 6.50 3.79 13.28
CA LEU A 235 5.50 3.96 14.35
C LEU A 235 6.00 4.80 15.54
N VAL A 236 7.30 4.69 15.89
CA VAL A 236 7.89 5.43 17.02
C VAL A 236 8.58 6.72 16.60
N HIS A 237 8.74 6.98 15.32
CA HIS A 237 9.42 8.17 14.83
C HIS A 237 8.46 9.36 14.79
N VAL A 238 8.86 10.48 15.35
CA VAL A 238 8.01 11.69 15.48
C VAL A 238 7.61 12.26 14.11
N ASP A 239 8.49 12.12 13.12
CA ASP A 239 8.29 12.66 11.78
C ASP A 239 7.64 11.65 10.82
N SER A 240 7.15 10.51 11.32
CA SER A 240 6.46 9.52 10.51
C SER A 240 5.01 9.90 10.25
N ASP A 241 4.52 9.52 9.06
CA ASP A 241 3.08 9.61 8.76
C ASP A 241 2.33 8.33 9.20
N VAL A 242 3.05 7.29 9.63
CA VAL A 242 2.47 6.03 10.10
C VAL A 242 2.06 6.15 11.56
N GLY A 243 0.78 5.98 11.84
CA GLY A 243 0.21 6.04 13.18
C GLY A 243 -0.34 4.69 13.69
N LEU A 244 -0.77 4.66 14.95
CA LEU A 244 -1.42 3.48 15.54
C LEU A 244 -2.75 3.11 14.84
N ASN A 245 -3.43 4.10 14.27
CA ASN A 245 -4.66 3.93 13.50
C ASN A 245 -4.43 3.22 12.15
N ASP A 246 -3.19 3.19 11.66
CA ASP A 246 -2.84 2.52 10.39
C ASP A 246 -2.44 1.06 10.59
N MET A 247 -2.29 0.65 11.86
CA MET A 247 -2.03 -0.75 12.19
C MET A 247 -3.27 -1.61 12.02
N SER A 248 -3.07 -2.85 11.60
CA SER A 248 -4.13 -3.86 11.55
C SER A 248 -4.23 -4.58 12.89
N GLY A 249 -5.39 -4.52 13.50
CA GLY A 249 -5.75 -5.30 14.68
C GLY A 249 -6.40 -6.64 14.31
N PRO A 250 -7.08 -7.31 15.26
CA PRO A 250 -7.66 -8.63 15.05
C PRO A 250 -8.65 -8.69 13.88
N VAL A 251 -9.46 -7.66 13.67
CA VAL A 251 -10.47 -7.61 12.59
C VAL A 251 -9.77 -7.41 11.25
N GLY A 252 -8.79 -6.51 11.16
CA GLY A 252 -8.01 -6.28 9.97
C GLY A 252 -7.18 -7.50 9.56
N ILE A 253 -6.62 -8.25 10.52
CA ILE A 253 -5.90 -9.50 10.26
C ILE A 253 -6.83 -10.56 9.66
N VAL A 254 -8.05 -10.75 10.23
CA VAL A 254 -9.03 -11.70 9.68
C VAL A 254 -9.48 -11.28 8.29
N HIS A 255 -9.70 -9.99 8.06
CA HIS A 255 -10.02 -9.47 6.73
C HIS A 255 -8.87 -9.72 5.74
N GLY A 256 -7.63 -9.45 6.13
CA GLY A 256 -6.43 -9.74 5.34
C GLY A 256 -6.29 -11.23 5.00
N LEU A 257 -6.51 -12.12 5.95
CA LEU A 257 -6.54 -13.57 5.71
C LEU A 257 -7.60 -13.97 4.67
N SER A 258 -8.82 -13.42 4.81
CA SER A 258 -9.90 -13.68 3.86
C SER A 258 -9.56 -13.17 2.46
N ARG A 259 -8.91 -12.01 2.36
CA ARG A 259 -8.46 -11.43 1.11
C ARG A 259 -7.36 -12.28 0.46
N MET A 260 -6.33 -12.67 1.24
CA MET A 260 -5.24 -13.52 0.73
C MET A 260 -5.76 -14.91 0.30
N ALA A 261 -6.74 -15.49 1.01
CA ALA A 261 -7.36 -16.74 0.60
C ALA A 261 -8.07 -16.66 -0.76
N ARG A 262 -8.54 -15.47 -1.18
CA ARG A 262 -9.15 -15.26 -2.51
C ARG A 262 -8.11 -15.18 -3.62
N PHE A 263 -6.91 -14.65 -3.33
CA PHE A 263 -5.79 -14.64 -4.29
C PHE A 263 -5.20 -16.03 -4.50
N GLY A 264 -5.20 -16.88 -3.47
CA GLY A 264 -4.74 -18.25 -3.59
C GLY A 264 -4.08 -18.80 -2.34
N ALA A 265 -3.86 -20.11 -2.33
CA ALA A 265 -3.25 -20.79 -1.19
C ALA A 265 -1.81 -20.33 -0.90
N ILE A 266 -1.05 -19.96 -1.94
CA ILE A 266 0.34 -19.53 -1.81
C ILE A 266 0.40 -18.16 -1.11
N ASP A 267 -0.46 -17.22 -1.51
CA ASP A 267 -0.52 -15.89 -0.88
C ASP A 267 -1.03 -15.98 0.57
N LEU A 268 -1.97 -16.87 0.83
CA LEU A 268 -2.41 -17.16 2.19
C LEU A 268 -1.27 -17.71 3.06
N LEU A 269 -0.50 -18.67 2.57
CA LEU A 269 0.66 -19.23 3.29
C LEU A 269 1.74 -18.16 3.54
N TRP A 270 1.98 -17.32 2.55
CA TRP A 270 2.92 -16.19 2.68
C TRP A 270 2.47 -15.22 3.78
N PHE A 271 1.19 -14.85 3.79
CA PHE A 271 0.64 -13.95 4.80
C PHE A 271 0.65 -14.58 6.21
N LEU A 272 0.37 -15.89 6.31
CA LEU A 272 0.50 -16.63 7.57
C LEU A 272 1.96 -16.65 8.08
N ALA A 273 2.93 -16.83 7.19
CA ALA A 273 4.34 -16.77 7.56
C ALA A 273 4.73 -15.37 8.06
N LEU A 274 4.30 -14.31 7.37
CA LEU A 274 4.49 -12.91 7.78
C LEU A 274 3.91 -12.64 9.18
N ILE A 275 2.64 -13.05 9.43
CA ILE A 275 2.01 -12.87 10.75
C ILE A 275 2.81 -13.59 11.84
N ASN A 276 3.28 -14.81 11.58
CA ASN A 276 4.02 -15.58 12.58
C ASN A 276 5.39 -14.97 12.89
N VAL A 277 6.10 -14.42 11.89
CA VAL A 277 7.34 -13.65 12.13
C VAL A 277 7.05 -12.40 12.95
N ASN A 278 6.00 -11.66 12.60
CA ASN A 278 5.59 -10.47 13.35
C ASN A 278 5.26 -10.80 14.80
N LEU A 279 4.48 -11.88 15.05
CA LEU A 279 4.18 -12.35 16.40
C LEU A 279 5.44 -12.77 17.17
N ALA A 280 6.39 -13.41 16.51
CA ALA A 280 7.67 -13.79 17.14
C ALA A 280 8.46 -12.54 17.56
N ILE A 281 8.53 -11.51 16.70
CA ILE A 281 9.22 -10.27 17.01
C ILE A 281 8.51 -9.52 18.16
N PHE A 282 7.17 -9.41 18.11
CA PHE A 282 6.41 -8.78 19.20
C PHE A 282 6.63 -9.50 20.52
N ASN A 283 6.61 -10.84 20.53
CA ASN A 283 6.85 -11.61 21.75
C ASN A 283 8.28 -11.45 22.31
N LEU A 284 9.25 -11.05 21.49
CA LEU A 284 10.61 -10.74 21.95
C LEU A 284 10.77 -9.31 22.51
N LEU A 285 9.79 -8.41 22.28
CA LEU A 285 9.85 -7.07 22.83
C LEU A 285 9.84 -7.12 24.37
N PRO A 286 10.55 -6.20 25.06
CA PRO A 286 10.63 -6.18 26.51
C PRO A 286 9.36 -5.61 27.17
N ILE A 287 8.20 -6.12 26.76
CA ILE A 287 6.86 -5.74 27.25
C ILE A 287 6.45 -6.73 28.33
N PRO A 288 6.11 -6.30 29.55
CA PRO A 288 5.91 -7.15 30.73
C PRO A 288 4.88 -8.29 30.59
N VAL A 289 3.94 -8.16 29.64
CA VAL A 289 2.88 -9.15 29.38
C VAL A 289 3.31 -10.22 28.36
N LEU A 290 4.39 -9.97 27.62
CA LEU A 290 4.91 -10.84 26.56
C LEU A 290 6.12 -11.65 27.05
N ASP A 291 6.52 -12.67 26.28
CA ASP A 291 7.65 -13.55 26.62
C ASP A 291 8.96 -12.76 26.86
N GLY A 292 9.21 -11.72 26.03
CA GLY A 292 10.35 -10.82 26.17
C GLY A 292 10.37 -10.07 27.50
N GLY A 293 9.21 -9.73 28.07
CA GLY A 293 9.09 -9.14 29.40
C GLY A 293 9.50 -10.11 30.50
N HIS A 294 9.14 -11.38 30.39
CA HIS A 294 9.60 -12.41 31.30
C HIS A 294 11.11 -12.60 31.22
N MET A 295 11.68 -12.59 30.01
CA MET A 295 13.11 -12.63 29.80
C MET A 295 13.82 -11.41 30.41
N LEU A 296 13.22 -10.21 30.28
CA LEU A 296 13.72 -8.99 30.90
C LEU A 296 13.74 -9.10 32.44
N PHE A 297 12.65 -9.55 33.06
CA PHE A 297 12.58 -9.73 34.51
C PHE A 297 13.60 -10.77 35.03
N ALA A 298 13.77 -11.89 34.30
CA ALA A 298 14.77 -12.87 34.63
C ALA A 298 16.20 -12.31 34.51
N THR A 299 16.45 -11.51 33.48
CA THR A 299 17.75 -10.84 33.27
C THR A 299 18.05 -9.85 34.37
N ILE A 300 17.08 -9.00 34.76
CA ILE A 300 17.23 -8.04 35.87
C ILE A 300 17.52 -8.79 37.18
N SER A 301 16.77 -9.87 37.47
CA SER A 301 16.99 -10.68 38.67
C SER A 301 18.40 -11.29 38.71
N LYS A 302 18.90 -11.74 37.57
CA LYS A 302 20.25 -12.30 37.43
C LYS A 302 21.34 -11.22 37.65
N ILE A 303 21.16 -10.03 37.08
CA ILE A 303 22.14 -8.93 37.21
C ILE A 303 22.15 -8.37 38.64
N THR A 304 20.99 -8.22 39.26
CA THR A 304 20.86 -7.65 40.63
C THR A 304 21.19 -8.67 41.72
N GLY A 305 21.31 -9.97 41.38
CA GLY A 305 21.52 -11.06 42.33
C GLY A 305 20.33 -11.29 43.29
N ARG A 306 19.19 -10.66 43.05
CA ARG A 306 17.99 -10.77 43.90
C ARG A 306 16.76 -10.99 43.01
N PRO A 307 15.84 -11.89 43.42
CA PRO A 307 14.58 -12.07 42.71
C PRO A 307 13.72 -10.80 42.84
N LEU A 308 13.07 -10.40 41.75
CA LEU A 308 12.10 -9.30 41.80
C LEU A 308 10.90 -9.71 42.64
N PRO A 309 10.34 -8.79 43.45
CA PRO A 309 9.11 -9.06 44.23
C PRO A 309 7.94 -9.44 43.29
N ILE A 310 7.29 -10.55 43.58
CA ILE A 310 6.15 -11.06 42.77
C ILE A 310 5.06 -10.00 42.66
N SER A 311 4.75 -9.30 43.77
CA SER A 311 3.75 -8.24 43.79
C SER A 311 4.07 -7.03 42.88
N LEU A 312 5.34 -6.76 42.62
CA LEU A 312 5.78 -5.73 41.67
C LEU A 312 5.54 -6.22 40.24
N MET A 313 5.95 -7.47 39.95
CA MET A 313 5.76 -8.08 38.63
C MET A 313 4.28 -8.15 38.27
N GLU A 314 3.42 -8.59 39.16
CA GLU A 314 1.95 -8.66 38.94
C GLU A 314 1.34 -7.28 38.68
N LYS A 315 1.73 -6.24 39.44
CA LYS A 315 1.24 -4.88 39.24
C LYS A 315 1.68 -4.32 37.88
N VAL A 316 2.94 -4.51 37.51
CA VAL A 316 3.47 -4.05 36.21
C VAL A 316 2.78 -4.80 35.07
N GLN A 317 2.66 -6.13 35.16
CA GLN A 317 1.94 -6.93 34.18
C GLN A 317 0.47 -6.51 34.05
N GLY A 318 -0.22 -6.31 35.19
CA GLY A 318 -1.62 -5.87 35.22
C GLY A 318 -1.82 -4.51 34.54
N ALA A 319 -0.95 -3.54 34.82
CA ALA A 319 -0.99 -2.22 34.18
C ALA A 319 -0.78 -2.31 32.66
N PHE A 320 0.21 -3.08 32.21
CA PHE A 320 0.47 -3.30 30.80
C PHE A 320 -0.64 -4.11 30.11
N MET A 321 -1.28 -5.04 30.78
CA MET A 321 -2.43 -5.79 30.27
C MET A 321 -3.59 -4.84 29.95
N VAL A 322 -3.92 -3.91 30.86
CA VAL A 322 -4.97 -2.92 30.66
C VAL A 322 -4.63 -2.00 29.48
N LEU A 323 -3.36 -1.54 29.41
CA LEU A 323 -2.88 -0.71 28.29
C LEU A 323 -2.98 -1.47 26.96
N LEU A 324 -2.52 -2.72 26.92
CA LEU A 324 -2.59 -3.56 25.72
C LEU A 324 -4.03 -3.78 25.27
N LEU A 325 -4.93 -4.08 26.22
CA LEU A 325 -6.35 -4.26 25.91
C LEU A 325 -6.95 -2.97 25.34
N GLY A 326 -6.64 -1.82 25.95
CA GLY A 326 -7.07 -0.51 25.45
C GLY A 326 -6.56 -0.24 24.04
N MET A 327 -5.28 -0.56 23.77
CA MET A 327 -4.69 -0.42 22.43
C MET A 327 -5.37 -1.34 21.40
N VAL A 328 -5.64 -2.61 21.76
CA VAL A 328 -6.34 -3.55 20.87
C VAL A 328 -7.75 -3.07 20.56
N LEU A 329 -8.49 -2.57 21.55
CA LEU A 329 -9.82 -1.99 21.33
C LEU A 329 -9.78 -0.76 20.46
N TYR A 330 -8.79 0.12 20.68
CA TYR A 330 -8.57 1.32 19.85
C TYR A 330 -8.33 0.94 18.38
N ILE A 331 -7.36 0.06 18.10
CA ILE A 331 -7.05 -0.38 16.74
C ILE A 331 -8.25 -1.09 16.11
N THR A 332 -8.96 -1.95 16.85
CA THR A 332 -10.15 -2.65 16.35
C THR A 332 -11.25 -1.68 15.92
N PHE A 333 -11.41 -0.56 16.62
CA PHE A 333 -12.37 0.47 16.23
C PHE A 333 -12.06 1.02 14.83
N PHE A 334 -10.80 1.32 14.52
CA PHE A 334 -10.40 1.77 13.18
C PHE A 334 -10.47 0.67 12.13
N ASP A 335 -10.13 -0.59 12.50
CA ASP A 335 -10.26 -1.74 11.60
C ASP A 335 -11.69 -1.92 11.10
N VAL A 336 -12.68 -1.85 11.99
CA VAL A 336 -14.10 -1.99 11.62
C VAL A 336 -14.51 -0.93 10.61
N GLY A 337 -14.05 0.32 10.81
CA GLY A 337 -14.27 1.40 9.85
C GLY A 337 -13.64 1.13 8.50
N ARG A 338 -12.39 0.64 8.49
CA ARG A 338 -11.64 0.31 7.26
C ARG A 338 -12.30 -0.85 6.51
N VAL A 339 -12.56 -1.95 7.19
CA VAL A 339 -13.24 -3.12 6.60
C VAL A 339 -14.64 -2.77 6.10
N GLY A 340 -15.36 -1.90 6.81
CA GLY A 340 -16.66 -1.39 6.37
C GLY A 340 -16.58 -0.61 5.05
N ARG A 341 -15.55 0.21 4.85
CA ARG A 341 -15.30 0.90 3.57
C ARG A 341 -14.92 -0.09 2.46
N ASP A 342 -14.00 -1.01 2.73
CA ASP A 342 -13.56 -2.03 1.75
C ASP A 342 -14.72 -2.92 1.28
N MET A 343 -15.73 -3.15 2.13
CA MET A 343 -16.95 -3.89 1.79
C MET A 343 -18.05 -3.02 1.15
N GLY A 344 -17.82 -1.71 1.01
CA GLY A 344 -18.84 -0.78 0.50
C GLY A 344 -20.03 -0.56 1.44
N LEU A 345 -19.88 -0.91 2.74
CA LEU A 345 -20.91 -0.72 3.77
C LEU A 345 -20.89 0.68 4.38
N ILE A 346 -19.80 1.39 4.23
CA ILE A 346 -19.58 2.75 4.70
C ILE A 346 -19.12 3.57 3.51
N GLU A 347 -19.85 4.62 3.15
CA GLU A 347 -19.42 5.55 2.11
C GLU A 347 -18.17 6.31 2.56
N ASP A 348 -17.16 6.40 1.69
CA ASP A 348 -16.06 7.34 1.87
C ASP A 348 -16.66 8.75 1.84
N LYS A 349 -16.64 9.43 2.99
CA LYS A 349 -16.93 10.86 2.98
C LYS A 349 -15.83 11.53 2.16
N PRO A 350 -16.15 12.17 1.04
CA PRO A 350 -15.16 13.01 0.38
C PRO A 350 -14.66 14.01 1.41
N ALA A 351 -13.32 14.17 1.50
CA ALA A 351 -12.72 15.18 2.35
C ALA A 351 -13.50 16.48 2.16
N ALA A 352 -14.03 17.03 3.25
CA ALA A 352 -14.99 18.11 3.24
C ALA A 352 -14.53 19.19 2.26
N ALA A 353 -15.34 19.46 1.24
CA ALA A 353 -15.13 20.59 0.35
C ALA A 353 -14.93 21.82 1.24
N VAL A 354 -13.71 22.34 1.24
CA VAL A 354 -13.41 23.63 1.86
C VAL A 354 -14.38 24.61 1.24
N LYS A 355 -15.30 25.16 2.06
CA LYS A 355 -16.14 26.28 1.67
C LYS A 355 -15.21 27.32 1.06
N GLN A 356 -15.34 27.55 -0.24
CA GLN A 356 -14.76 28.75 -0.85
C GLN A 356 -15.41 29.92 -0.11
N GLU A 357 -14.67 30.62 0.70
CA GLU A 357 -15.05 31.96 1.12
C GLU A 357 -15.16 32.79 -0.15
N GLU A 358 -16.39 33.12 -0.53
CA GLU A 358 -16.66 34.14 -1.54
C GLU A 358 -15.90 35.40 -1.10
N PRO A 359 -15.14 36.05 -1.99
CA PRO A 359 -14.54 37.34 -1.67
C PRO A 359 -15.67 38.32 -1.39
N ASP A 360 -15.66 38.89 -0.18
CA ASP A 360 -16.56 39.94 0.25
C ASP A 360 -16.48 41.14 -0.74
N THR A 361 -17.39 41.19 -1.68
CA THR A 361 -17.60 42.34 -2.55
C THR A 361 -18.67 43.24 -1.91
N THR A 362 -18.27 43.97 -0.90
CA THR A 362 -19.05 45.14 -0.46
C THR A 362 -18.43 46.41 -1.03
N PRO A 363 -19.26 47.30 -1.63
CA PRO A 363 -18.85 48.48 -2.39
C PRO A 363 -18.27 49.61 -1.52
#